data_276df669b4961f8ed2ec99cb0ddfbf6d
#
_entry.id   276df669b4961f8ed2ec99cb0ddfbf6d
#
_cell.length_a   1.000
_cell.length_b   1.000
_cell.length_c   1.000
_cell.angle_alpha   90.00
_cell.angle_beta   90.00
_cell.angle_gamma   90.00
#
_symmetry.space_group_name_H-M   'P 1'
#
loop_
_entity.id
_entity.type
_entity.pdbx_description
1 polymer ?
#
loop_
_entity_poly.entity_id
_entity_poly.type
_entity_poly.pdbx_seq_one_letter_code
_entity_poly.pdbx_strand_id
1 'polypeptide(L)'
;MTILRKIVLSSALLVGFIHVNAQADGGLSNPSDPVTITEVKVLFSDRGPVVLLQAEGKAIPIFVDYTVALSIHGALSGEKLSRPLTHDLMRTILETFGGHVTQTIITLKEGTYYGSLAVAFRDEVKVFDSRSSDSIALAIHFKAPIIVGRDLLSSAGRVLGQSKAEDL
;
A
#
# COMPACT_ATOMS: atom_id res chain seq x y z
N MET A 1 24.59 -42.76 35.06
CA MET A 1 24.70 -42.53 33.62
C MET A 1 23.32 -42.10 33.09
N THR A 2 23.06 -40.81 33.07
CA THR A 2 21.74 -40.26 32.77
C THR A 2 21.85 -39.45 31.49
N ILE A 3 21.26 -39.98 30.39
CA ILE A 3 21.30 -39.39 29.06
C ILE A 3 20.30 -38.26 28.98
N LEU A 4 20.81 -37.04 28.84
CA LEU A 4 20.00 -35.82 28.68
C LEU A 4 19.59 -35.67 27.18
N ARG A 5 18.33 -35.98 26.88
CA ARG A 5 17.77 -35.75 25.53
C ARG A 5 17.47 -34.25 25.34
N LYS A 6 18.22 -33.60 24.44
CA LYS A 6 17.93 -32.25 23.97
C LYS A 6 16.68 -32.30 23.07
N ILE A 7 15.61 -31.67 23.49
CA ILE A 7 14.42 -31.42 22.68
C ILE A 7 14.71 -30.12 21.90
N VAL A 8 14.90 -30.26 20.58
CA VAL A 8 14.95 -29.13 19.66
C VAL A 8 13.50 -28.75 19.32
N LEU A 9 13.01 -27.65 19.89
CA LEU A 9 11.75 -27.05 19.45
C LEU A 9 12.02 -26.31 18.13
N SER A 10 11.61 -26.91 17.02
CA SER A 10 11.50 -26.25 15.74
C SER A 10 10.22 -25.39 15.74
N SER A 11 10.36 -24.07 15.91
CA SER A 11 9.27 -23.13 15.74
C SER A 11 9.02 -22.91 14.25
N ALA A 12 8.14 -23.72 13.66
CA ALA A 12 7.58 -23.42 12.34
C ALA A 12 6.68 -22.19 12.48
N LEU A 13 7.13 -21.07 11.91
CA LEU A 13 6.35 -19.85 11.77
C LEU A 13 5.24 -20.12 10.74
N LEU A 14 4.07 -20.51 11.23
CA LEU A 14 2.88 -20.68 10.41
C LEU A 14 2.36 -19.29 10.05
N VAL A 15 2.72 -18.79 8.88
CA VAL A 15 2.06 -17.61 8.29
C VAL A 15 0.63 -18.03 7.93
N GLY A 16 -0.27 -17.80 8.87
CA GLY A 16 -1.69 -18.05 8.65
C GLY A 16 -2.24 -17.08 7.62
N PHE A 17 -2.54 -17.59 6.42
CA PHE A 17 -3.42 -16.88 5.50
C PHE A 17 -4.80 -16.79 6.14
N ILE A 18 -5.15 -15.62 6.65
CA ILE A 18 -6.51 -15.34 7.11
C ILE A 18 -7.39 -15.27 5.86
N HIS A 19 -8.15 -16.32 5.60
CA HIS A 19 -9.24 -16.28 4.64
C HIS A 19 -10.36 -15.41 5.24
N VAL A 20 -10.38 -14.13 4.89
CA VAL A 20 -11.47 -13.24 5.24
C VAL A 20 -12.64 -13.52 4.31
N ASN A 21 -13.63 -14.25 4.78
CA ASN A 21 -14.95 -14.29 4.15
C ASN A 21 -15.65 -12.97 4.47
N ALA A 22 -15.40 -11.95 3.67
CA ALA A 22 -16.11 -10.67 3.75
C ALA A 22 -17.33 -10.70 2.82
N GLN A 23 -18.49 -11.01 3.37
CA GLN A 23 -19.75 -10.57 2.81
C GLN A 23 -20.00 -9.14 3.31
N ALA A 24 -19.55 -8.18 2.53
CA ALA A 24 -19.98 -6.78 2.64
C ALA A 24 -20.15 -6.27 1.21
N ASP A 25 -21.28 -5.66 0.93
CA ASP A 25 -21.56 -4.93 -0.32
C ASP A 25 -20.45 -3.88 -0.55
N GLY A 26 -19.61 -4.12 -1.55
CA GLY A 26 -18.38 -3.37 -1.80
C GLY A 26 -17.13 -4.26 -1.77
N GLY A 27 -17.28 -5.56 -2.07
CA GLY A 27 -16.22 -6.56 -1.93
C GLY A 27 -14.94 -6.20 -2.67
N LEU A 28 -13.80 -6.28 -1.94
CA LEU A 28 -12.49 -6.41 -2.53
C LEU A 28 -12.51 -7.58 -3.51
N SER A 29 -12.58 -7.29 -4.80
CA SER A 29 -12.15 -8.29 -5.78
C SER A 29 -10.62 -8.35 -5.65
N ASN A 30 -10.11 -9.31 -4.89
CA ASN A 30 -8.69 -9.61 -4.94
C ASN A 30 -8.32 -9.86 -6.40
N PRO A 31 -7.24 -9.21 -6.90
CA PRO A 31 -6.76 -9.52 -8.23
C PRO A 31 -6.47 -11.01 -8.34
N SER A 32 -6.74 -11.60 -9.50
CA SER A 32 -6.53 -13.03 -9.76
C SER A 32 -5.06 -13.46 -9.61
N ASP A 33 -4.13 -12.52 -9.71
CA ASP A 33 -2.69 -12.71 -9.52
C ASP A 33 -2.12 -11.46 -8.84
N PRO A 34 -2.12 -11.40 -7.50
CA PRO A 34 -1.70 -10.23 -6.74
C PRO A 34 -0.18 -10.07 -6.74
N VAL A 35 0.28 -8.84 -6.96
CA VAL A 35 1.67 -8.43 -6.86
C VAL A 35 1.80 -7.39 -5.76
N THR A 36 2.67 -7.62 -4.80
CA THR A 36 2.97 -6.65 -3.75
C THR A 36 4.01 -5.65 -4.26
N ILE A 37 3.72 -4.36 -4.09
CA ILE A 37 4.67 -3.29 -4.38
C ILE A 37 5.84 -3.35 -3.41
N THR A 38 7.05 -3.35 -3.93
CA THR A 38 8.29 -3.49 -3.14
C THR A 38 8.92 -2.15 -2.81
N GLU A 39 8.69 -1.13 -3.62
CA GLU A 39 9.23 0.21 -3.43
C GLU A 39 8.25 1.27 -3.89
N VAL A 40 8.16 2.37 -3.15
CA VAL A 40 7.39 3.56 -3.53
C VAL A 40 8.33 4.75 -3.58
N LYS A 41 8.28 5.51 -4.70
CA LYS A 41 9.01 6.76 -4.87
C LYS A 41 8.08 7.90 -5.18
N VAL A 42 8.42 9.09 -4.70
CA VAL A 42 7.75 10.33 -5.09
C VAL A 42 8.70 11.15 -5.94
N LEU A 43 8.25 11.52 -7.13
CA LEU A 43 8.96 12.42 -8.03
C LEU A 43 8.17 13.71 -8.16
N PHE A 44 8.86 14.84 -8.18
CA PHE A 44 8.29 16.15 -8.46
C PHE A 44 8.75 16.58 -9.85
N SER A 45 7.80 16.66 -10.79
CA SER A 45 8.05 17.06 -12.18
C SER A 45 7.34 18.36 -12.51
N ASP A 46 7.68 18.95 -13.64
CA ASP A 46 7.02 20.18 -14.15
C ASP A 46 5.52 19.95 -14.45
N ARG A 47 5.12 18.71 -14.70
CA ARG A 47 3.71 18.31 -14.90
C ARG A 47 2.97 18.00 -13.61
N GLY A 48 3.65 18.06 -12.47
CA GLY A 48 3.11 17.76 -11.16
C GLY A 48 3.79 16.55 -10.50
N PRO A 49 3.42 16.26 -9.23
CA PRO A 49 3.97 15.14 -8.50
C PRO A 49 3.47 13.80 -9.05
N VAL A 50 4.37 12.82 -9.05
CA VAL A 50 4.10 11.43 -9.46
C VAL A 50 4.56 10.48 -8.38
N VAL A 51 3.70 9.53 -8.03
CA VAL A 51 4.05 8.38 -7.18
C VAL A 51 4.36 7.20 -8.08
N LEU A 52 5.52 6.61 -7.94
CA LEU A 52 5.93 5.39 -8.64
C LEU A 52 5.74 4.19 -7.71
N LEU A 53 4.85 3.27 -8.08
CA LEU A 53 4.69 1.99 -7.42
C LEU A 53 5.55 0.95 -8.14
N GLN A 54 6.59 0.45 -7.48
CA GLN A 54 7.60 -0.41 -8.13
C GLN A 54 7.48 -1.87 -7.66
N ALA A 55 7.50 -2.77 -8.62
CA ALA A 55 7.58 -4.20 -8.41
C ALA A 55 8.13 -4.89 -9.68
N GLU A 56 8.85 -5.99 -9.53
CA GLU A 56 9.30 -6.87 -10.62
C GLU A 56 9.99 -6.11 -11.79
N GLY A 57 10.82 -5.11 -11.47
CA GLY A 57 11.53 -4.31 -12.46
C GLY A 57 10.66 -3.34 -13.26
N LYS A 58 9.42 -3.12 -12.86
CA LYS A 58 8.48 -2.17 -13.45
C LYS A 58 8.02 -1.13 -12.42
N ALA A 59 7.55 0.01 -12.91
CA ALA A 59 6.95 1.07 -12.10
C ALA A 59 5.61 1.52 -12.71
N ILE A 60 4.57 1.60 -11.89
CA ILE A 60 3.29 2.19 -12.25
C ILE A 60 3.31 3.66 -11.83
N PRO A 61 3.27 4.63 -12.76
CA PRO A 61 3.20 6.04 -12.43
C PRO A 61 1.75 6.45 -12.10
N ILE A 62 1.56 7.11 -10.97
CA ILE A 62 0.26 7.65 -10.55
C ILE A 62 0.46 9.13 -10.24
N PHE A 63 -0.19 10.01 -10.99
CA PHE A 63 -0.21 11.45 -10.72
C PHE A 63 -1.07 11.72 -9.48
N VAL A 64 -0.59 12.57 -8.59
CA VAL A 64 -1.23 12.89 -7.32
C VAL A 64 -1.23 14.38 -7.04
N ASP A 65 -2.10 14.83 -6.16
CA ASP A 65 -2.08 16.20 -5.66
C ASP A 65 -0.79 16.49 -4.87
N TYR A 66 -0.30 17.73 -4.92
CA TYR A 66 0.93 18.13 -4.26
C TYR A 66 0.92 17.83 -2.75
N THR A 67 -0.21 18.09 -2.08
CA THR A 67 -0.35 17.84 -0.64
C THR A 67 -0.28 16.35 -0.31
N VAL A 68 -0.84 15.49 -1.18
CA VAL A 68 -0.74 14.03 -1.04
C VAL A 68 0.70 13.57 -1.26
N ALA A 69 1.38 14.11 -2.28
CA ALA A 69 2.80 13.81 -2.53
C ALA A 69 3.68 14.18 -1.33
N LEU A 70 3.47 15.35 -0.72
CA LEU A 70 4.18 15.75 0.50
C LEU A 70 3.89 14.81 1.67
N SER A 71 2.65 14.36 1.84
CA SER A 71 2.28 13.41 2.88
C SER A 71 2.99 12.06 2.70
N ILE A 72 3.01 11.54 1.46
CA ILE A 72 3.71 10.29 1.14
C ILE A 72 5.23 10.47 1.35
N HIS A 73 5.80 11.55 0.84
CA HIS A 73 7.23 11.83 0.99
C HIS A 73 7.63 11.92 2.46
N GLY A 74 6.88 12.66 3.28
CA GLY A 74 7.13 12.78 4.71
C GLY A 74 7.04 11.44 5.44
N ALA A 75 6.06 10.59 5.08
CA ALA A 75 5.93 9.25 5.66
C ALA A 75 7.08 8.31 5.27
N LEU A 76 7.62 8.44 4.04
CA LEU A 76 8.76 7.66 3.55
C LEU A 76 10.10 8.13 4.14
N SER A 77 10.32 9.46 4.20
CA SER A 77 11.58 10.06 4.68
C SER A 77 11.65 10.18 6.19
N GLY A 78 10.52 10.13 6.88
CA GLY A 78 10.43 10.44 8.31
C GLY A 78 10.42 11.94 8.62
N GLU A 79 10.42 12.80 7.61
CA GLU A 79 10.32 14.24 7.77
C GLU A 79 8.94 14.64 8.30
N LYS A 80 8.92 15.51 9.30
CA LYS A 80 7.69 16.03 9.88
C LYS A 80 7.52 17.50 9.50
N LEU A 81 6.37 17.83 8.96
CA LEU A 81 5.97 19.21 8.77
C LEU A 81 5.60 19.86 10.11
N SER A 82 5.61 21.20 10.15
CA SER A 82 5.22 21.98 11.34
C SER A 82 3.78 21.71 11.79
N ARG A 83 2.91 21.32 10.86
CA ARG A 83 1.53 20.90 11.13
C ARG A 83 1.23 19.58 10.41
N PRO A 84 0.45 18.69 11.05
CA PRO A 84 0.07 17.43 10.42
C PRO A 84 -0.79 17.67 9.18
N LEU A 85 -0.53 16.90 8.12
CA LEU A 85 -1.39 16.82 6.94
C LEU A 85 -2.60 15.90 7.22
N THR A 86 -3.52 15.83 6.25
CA THR A 86 -4.75 15.04 6.40
C THR A 86 -4.49 13.57 6.71
N HIS A 87 -3.49 12.95 6.07
CA HIS A 87 -3.17 11.53 6.32
C HIS A 87 -2.49 11.31 7.67
N ASP A 88 -1.68 12.29 8.16
CA ASP A 88 -1.13 12.24 9.52
C ASP A 88 -2.25 12.30 10.56
N LEU A 89 -3.24 13.20 10.34
CA LEU A 89 -4.40 13.30 11.21
C LEU A 89 -5.23 12.01 11.18
N MET A 90 -5.50 11.48 9.98
CA MET A 90 -6.27 10.24 9.82
C MET A 90 -5.57 9.04 10.48
N ARG A 91 -4.25 8.93 10.31
CA ARG A 91 -3.44 7.95 11.04
C ARG A 91 -3.63 8.09 12.55
N THR A 92 -3.48 9.31 13.09
CA THR A 92 -3.64 9.57 14.52
C THR A 92 -5.02 9.17 15.02
N ILE A 93 -6.09 9.50 14.26
CA ILE A 93 -7.46 9.12 14.61
C ILE A 93 -7.60 7.60 14.65
N LEU A 94 -7.17 6.91 13.61
CA LEU A 94 -7.27 5.44 13.55
C LEU A 94 -6.52 4.80 14.73
N GLU A 95 -5.25 5.17 14.95
CA GLU A 95 -4.44 4.65 16.05
C GLU A 95 -5.07 4.94 17.43
N THR A 96 -5.63 6.14 17.63
CA THR A 96 -6.29 6.51 18.89
C THR A 96 -7.47 5.59 19.21
N PHE A 97 -8.21 5.15 18.20
CA PHE A 97 -9.34 4.24 18.36
C PHE A 97 -8.98 2.76 18.21
N GLY A 98 -7.68 2.43 18.15
CA GLY A 98 -7.19 1.06 18.02
C GLY A 98 -7.35 0.47 16.62
N GLY A 99 -7.52 1.33 15.60
CA GLY A 99 -7.59 0.92 14.20
C GLY A 99 -6.24 1.01 13.50
N HIS A 100 -6.06 0.21 12.46
CA HIS A 100 -4.88 0.29 11.60
C HIS A 100 -5.20 -0.20 10.19
N VAL A 101 -4.47 0.32 9.20
CA VAL A 101 -4.55 -0.14 7.83
C VAL A 101 -3.82 -1.47 7.71
N THR A 102 -4.47 -2.47 7.13
CA THR A 102 -3.90 -3.80 6.92
C THR A 102 -3.34 -4.00 5.53
N GLN A 103 -3.95 -3.41 4.52
CA GLN A 103 -3.50 -3.39 3.12
C GLN A 103 -4.28 -2.38 2.29
N THR A 104 -3.77 -2.08 1.11
CA THR A 104 -4.56 -1.45 0.04
C THR A 104 -4.37 -2.19 -1.27
N ILE A 105 -5.46 -2.26 -2.07
CA ILE A 105 -5.43 -2.81 -3.43
C ILE A 105 -5.70 -1.68 -4.40
N ILE A 106 -4.79 -1.49 -5.37
CA ILE A 106 -4.94 -0.49 -6.41
C ILE A 106 -5.42 -1.16 -7.69
N THR A 107 -6.48 -0.63 -8.25
CA THR A 107 -7.07 -1.10 -9.52
C THR A 107 -7.19 0.04 -10.51
N LEU A 108 -7.27 -0.29 -11.80
CA LEU A 108 -7.51 0.67 -12.88
C LEU A 108 -8.82 0.31 -13.57
N LYS A 109 -9.76 1.25 -13.61
CA LYS A 109 -11.05 1.10 -14.32
C LYS A 109 -11.28 2.35 -15.16
N GLU A 110 -11.52 2.16 -16.44
CA GLU A 110 -11.84 3.25 -17.37
C GLU A 110 -10.84 4.43 -17.30
N GLY A 111 -9.54 4.11 -17.17
CA GLY A 111 -8.47 5.11 -17.10
C GLY A 111 -8.32 5.79 -15.73
N THR A 112 -9.12 5.42 -14.72
CA THR A 112 -9.07 5.97 -13.36
C THR A 112 -8.54 4.93 -12.38
N TYR A 113 -7.57 5.34 -11.53
CA TYR A 113 -7.06 4.50 -10.45
C TYR A 113 -7.95 4.59 -9.22
N TYR A 114 -8.34 3.45 -8.69
CA TYR A 114 -9.12 3.28 -7.46
C TYR A 114 -8.25 2.61 -6.39
N GLY A 115 -8.54 2.92 -5.14
CA GLY A 115 -7.93 2.29 -3.99
C GLY A 115 -8.99 1.60 -3.14
N SER A 116 -8.78 0.33 -2.82
CA SER A 116 -9.58 -0.40 -1.84
C SER A 116 -8.75 -0.53 -0.56
N LEU A 117 -9.10 0.27 0.45
CA LEU A 117 -8.36 0.38 1.71
C LEU A 117 -8.97 -0.54 2.76
N ALA A 118 -8.22 -1.54 3.20
CA ALA A 118 -8.62 -2.44 4.29
C ALA A 118 -8.13 -1.88 5.63
N VAL A 119 -9.06 -1.68 6.56
CA VAL A 119 -8.80 -1.18 7.91
C VAL A 119 -9.30 -2.18 8.93
N ALA A 120 -8.41 -2.63 9.80
CA ALA A 120 -8.77 -3.43 10.96
C ALA A 120 -9.12 -2.52 12.14
N PHE A 121 -10.19 -2.87 12.83
CA PHE A 121 -10.62 -2.24 14.06
C PHE A 121 -11.20 -3.31 14.97
N ARG A 122 -10.58 -3.51 16.13
CA ARG A 122 -10.86 -4.66 17.01
C ARG A 122 -10.73 -5.97 16.23
N ASP A 123 -11.76 -6.79 16.21
CA ASP A 123 -11.80 -8.10 15.54
C ASP A 123 -12.40 -8.05 14.13
N GLU A 124 -12.66 -6.85 13.61
CA GLU A 124 -13.27 -6.64 12.30
C GLU A 124 -12.28 -6.00 11.32
N VAL A 125 -12.36 -6.40 10.06
CA VAL A 125 -11.70 -5.72 8.93
C VAL A 125 -12.78 -5.16 8.01
N LYS A 126 -12.73 -3.86 7.77
CA LYS A 126 -13.62 -3.18 6.81
C LYS A 126 -12.82 -2.63 5.65
N VAL A 127 -13.46 -2.66 4.48
CA VAL A 127 -12.87 -2.17 3.25
C VAL A 127 -13.58 -0.90 2.84
N PHE A 128 -12.80 0.10 2.52
CA PHE A 128 -13.28 1.41 2.09
C PHE A 128 -12.84 1.67 0.66
N ASP A 129 -13.77 2.14 -0.16
CA ASP A 129 -13.45 2.75 -1.45
C ASP A 129 -12.79 4.10 -1.22
N SER A 130 -11.71 4.38 -1.96
CA SER A 130 -10.95 5.61 -1.84
C SER A 130 -10.26 5.97 -3.15
N ARG A 131 -9.79 7.21 -3.27
CA ARG A 131 -8.84 7.54 -4.32
C ARG A 131 -7.57 6.70 -4.11
N SER A 132 -6.97 6.22 -5.20
CA SER A 132 -5.71 5.45 -5.12
C SER A 132 -4.62 6.20 -4.34
N SER A 133 -4.51 7.51 -4.56
CA SER A 133 -3.53 8.37 -3.88
C SER A 133 -3.69 8.39 -2.35
N ASP A 134 -4.93 8.48 -1.84
CA ASP A 134 -5.20 8.51 -0.41
C ASP A 134 -4.93 7.15 0.24
N SER A 135 -5.34 6.08 -0.42
CA SER A 135 -5.09 4.73 0.10
C SER A 135 -3.60 4.35 0.08
N ILE A 136 -2.85 4.79 -0.94
CA ILE A 136 -1.39 4.65 -0.98
C ILE A 136 -0.75 5.42 0.18
N ALA A 137 -1.14 6.69 0.39
CA ALA A 137 -0.62 7.51 1.48
C ALA A 137 -0.86 6.82 2.83
N LEU A 138 -2.09 6.38 3.11
CA LEU A 138 -2.41 5.70 4.36
C LEU A 138 -1.68 4.36 4.51
N ALA A 139 -1.57 3.56 3.44
CA ALA A 139 -0.81 2.32 3.49
C ALA A 139 0.66 2.58 3.89
N ILE A 140 1.29 3.62 3.34
CA ILE A 140 2.67 3.99 3.69
C ILE A 140 2.76 4.46 5.15
N HIS A 141 1.84 5.30 5.61
CA HIS A 141 1.79 5.76 7.00
C HIS A 141 1.69 4.61 8.02
N PHE A 142 0.98 3.54 7.67
CA PHE A 142 0.83 2.33 8.49
C PHE A 142 1.83 1.23 8.17
N LYS A 143 2.71 1.41 7.19
CA LYS A 143 3.63 0.39 6.67
C LYS A 143 2.89 -0.87 6.21
N ALA A 144 1.69 -0.68 5.70
CA ALA A 144 0.84 -1.74 5.18
C ALA A 144 1.19 -2.05 3.71
N PRO A 145 1.03 -3.28 3.24
CA PRO A 145 1.30 -3.64 1.86
C PRO A 145 0.36 -2.93 0.89
N ILE A 146 0.93 -2.53 -0.25
CA ILE A 146 0.22 -2.02 -1.42
C ILE A 146 0.22 -3.14 -2.45
N ILE A 147 -0.95 -3.51 -2.93
CA ILE A 147 -1.16 -4.65 -3.83
C ILE A 147 -1.74 -4.15 -5.15
N VAL A 148 -1.28 -4.72 -6.25
CA VAL A 148 -1.83 -4.52 -7.59
C VAL A 148 -2.08 -5.85 -8.26
N GLY A 149 -2.92 -5.90 -9.29
CA GLY A 149 -2.99 -7.06 -10.16
C GLY A 149 -1.78 -7.13 -11.11
N ARG A 150 -1.35 -8.32 -11.48
CA ARG A 150 -0.29 -8.53 -12.46
C ARG A 150 -0.66 -7.97 -13.83
N ASP A 151 -1.91 -8.02 -14.21
CA ASP A 151 -2.47 -7.40 -15.40
C ASP A 151 -2.24 -5.88 -15.39
N LEU A 152 -2.50 -5.21 -14.26
CA LEU A 152 -2.23 -3.79 -14.10
C LEU A 152 -0.73 -3.48 -14.18
N LEU A 153 0.11 -4.25 -13.47
CA LEU A 153 1.56 -4.08 -13.53
C LEU A 153 2.10 -4.32 -14.95
N SER A 154 1.48 -5.21 -15.71
CA SER A 154 1.88 -5.50 -17.10
C SER A 154 1.43 -4.43 -18.09
N SER A 155 0.23 -3.89 -17.93
CA SER A 155 -0.36 -2.92 -18.85
C SER A 155 0.05 -1.47 -18.57
N ALA A 156 0.11 -1.06 -17.31
CA ALA A 156 0.43 0.30 -16.88
C ALA A 156 1.88 0.45 -16.38
N GLY A 157 2.54 -0.65 -16.04
CA GLY A 157 3.93 -0.65 -15.56
C GLY A 157 4.92 -0.32 -16.67
N ARG A 158 5.83 0.64 -16.41
CA ARG A 158 6.95 0.99 -17.28
C ARG A 158 8.22 0.33 -16.80
N VAL A 159 9.06 -0.15 -17.72
CA VAL A 159 10.33 -0.82 -17.36
C VAL A 159 11.27 0.20 -16.73
N LEU A 160 11.81 -0.13 -15.56
CA LEU A 160 12.78 0.71 -14.86
C LEU A 160 14.07 0.83 -15.69
N GLY A 161 14.52 2.07 -15.92
CA GLY A 161 15.74 2.38 -16.70
C GLY A 161 15.50 2.72 -18.18
N GLN A 162 14.28 2.62 -18.71
CA GLN A 162 13.94 3.03 -20.08
C GLN A 162 13.25 4.41 -20.15
N SER A 163 12.73 4.95 -19.05
CA SER A 163 12.14 6.29 -19.09
C SER A 163 13.20 7.33 -18.79
N LYS A 164 13.52 8.18 -19.77
CA LYS A 164 14.07 9.50 -19.49
C LYS A 164 13.03 10.28 -18.68
N ALA A 165 13.49 11.13 -17.74
CA ALA A 165 12.62 12.01 -16.97
C ALA A 165 11.73 12.93 -17.84
N GLU A 166 11.95 12.96 -19.16
CA GLU A 166 11.20 13.72 -20.16
C GLU A 166 9.88 13.05 -20.58
N ASP A 167 9.68 11.76 -20.25
CA ASP A 167 8.46 10.99 -20.62
C ASP A 167 7.40 10.93 -19.52
N LEU A 168 7.62 11.60 -18.38
CA LEU A 168 6.69 11.68 -17.22
C LEU A 168 5.97 13.01 -17.16
#